data_0dfce263aa9b766d1b2e48933b98cf42
#
_entry.id   0dfce263aa9b766d1b2e48933b98cf42
#
_cell.length_a   1.000
_cell.length_b   1.000
_cell.length_c   1.000
_cell.angle_alpha   90.00
_cell.angle_beta   90.00
_cell.angle_gamma   90.00
#
_symmetry.space_group_name_H-M   'P 1'
#
loop_
_entity.id
_entity.type
_entity.pdbx_description
1 polymer ?
#
loop_
_entity_poly.entity_id
_entity_poly.type
_entity_poly.pdbx_seq_one_letter_code
_entity_poly.pdbx_strand_id
1 'polypeptide(L)'
;MKRPEILLLFVVGLGACTAGDRPDDKKPRQANPATGVPSSDARRVIKELVVPTLPSGQTITIDGKLDEAAWQKAASSGEFVDVFTGAVNPRLPVQGNVRLLWDDSFLYVAFDVKDLAIRGGFPTDGKDPHLWERDTVEIMVDPDGDGDNKNYYEIQINPQNLVFDSQFDDYNQPRGGPAGPFGHQEWSANLESAVVLRGKIDDDVEKDEGYSVEAKIPWASFAKAGKTPPVPGSFWRMNFYAMQDNGGVAWSPILGMGNFHKAARFGRVKWQRDGAP
;
A
#
# COMPACT_ATOMS: atom_id res chain seq x y z
N MET A 1 -2.73 -63.98 -57.50
CA MET A 1 -4.03 -63.39 -57.24
C MET A 1 -3.83 -62.26 -56.19
N LYS A 2 -3.79 -61.02 -56.67
CA LYS A 2 -3.59 -59.84 -55.82
C LYS A 2 -4.96 -59.27 -55.42
N ARG A 3 -5.23 -59.07 -54.15
CA ARG A 3 -6.40 -58.35 -53.63
C ARG A 3 -6.13 -56.85 -53.60
N PRO A 4 -7.06 -56.00 -53.91
CA PRO A 4 -6.87 -54.56 -53.87
C PRO A 4 -7.08 -54.04 -52.46
N GLU A 5 -6.20 -53.12 -52.05
CA GLU A 5 -6.29 -52.35 -50.82
C GLU A 5 -7.31 -51.22 -51.01
N ILE A 6 -8.27 -51.16 -50.10
CA ILE A 6 -9.24 -50.05 -50.03
C ILE A 6 -8.64 -48.98 -49.11
N LEU A 7 -8.31 -47.82 -49.70
CA LEU A 7 -7.84 -46.62 -48.98
C LEU A 7 -9.09 -45.90 -48.38
N LEU A 8 -9.20 -45.98 -47.05
CA LEU A 8 -10.26 -45.29 -46.31
C LEU A 8 -9.77 -43.89 -45.97
N LEU A 9 -10.31 -42.87 -46.63
CA LEU A 9 -10.03 -41.45 -46.31
C LEU A 9 -10.82 -41.07 -45.05
N PHE A 10 -10.14 -40.84 -43.93
CA PHE A 10 -10.71 -40.20 -42.78
C PHE A 10 -10.68 -38.68 -42.98
N VAL A 11 -11.84 -38.09 -43.20
CA VAL A 11 -12.04 -36.65 -43.12
C VAL A 11 -12.11 -36.28 -41.61
N VAL A 12 -11.04 -35.72 -41.08
CA VAL A 12 -11.06 -35.12 -39.74
C VAL A 12 -11.76 -33.77 -39.85
N GLY A 13 -12.99 -33.71 -39.40
CA GLY A 13 -13.71 -32.46 -39.20
C GLY A 13 -13.05 -31.70 -38.02
N LEU A 14 -12.41 -30.57 -38.32
CA LEU A 14 -12.00 -29.58 -37.31
C LEU A 14 -13.27 -28.93 -36.77
N GLY A 15 -13.79 -29.48 -35.70
CA GLY A 15 -14.76 -28.79 -34.86
C GLY A 15 -14.03 -27.64 -34.13
N ALA A 16 -14.29 -26.43 -34.56
CA ALA A 16 -13.92 -25.24 -33.81
C ALA A 16 -14.70 -25.23 -32.49
N CYS A 17 -14.07 -25.64 -31.42
CA CYS A 17 -14.57 -25.33 -30.08
C CYS A 17 -14.47 -23.81 -29.89
N THR A 18 -15.60 -23.15 -30.01
CA THR A 18 -15.75 -21.78 -29.48
C THR A 18 -15.53 -21.85 -27.97
N ALA A 19 -14.44 -21.30 -27.53
CA ALA A 19 -14.21 -21.07 -26.11
C ALA A 19 -15.36 -20.18 -25.60
N GLY A 20 -16.21 -20.75 -24.77
CA GLY A 20 -17.22 -19.99 -24.06
C GLY A 20 -16.52 -18.96 -23.17
N ASP A 21 -16.93 -17.72 -23.29
CA ASP A 21 -16.53 -16.62 -22.44
C ASP A 21 -16.71 -17.04 -20.98
N ARG A 22 -15.60 -17.09 -20.24
CA ARG A 22 -15.64 -17.21 -18.78
C ARG A 22 -16.13 -15.87 -18.25
N PRO A 23 -17.01 -15.83 -17.25
CA PRO A 23 -17.57 -14.58 -16.72
C PRO A 23 -16.57 -13.68 -15.98
N ASP A 24 -15.31 -14.09 -15.82
CA ASP A 24 -14.32 -13.43 -14.95
C ASP A 24 -13.30 -12.53 -15.66
N ASP A 25 -13.41 -12.32 -16.98
CA ASP A 25 -12.59 -11.33 -17.71
C ASP A 25 -13.17 -9.90 -17.61
N LYS A 26 -13.64 -9.48 -16.45
CA LYS A 26 -13.82 -8.05 -16.22
C LYS A 26 -12.45 -7.45 -16.01
N LYS A 27 -11.90 -6.78 -17.04
CA LYS A 27 -10.76 -5.86 -16.90
C LYS A 27 -10.96 -5.02 -15.64
N PRO A 28 -9.92 -4.84 -14.80
CA PRO A 28 -10.00 -3.94 -13.66
C PRO A 28 -10.60 -2.62 -14.13
N ARG A 29 -11.62 -2.13 -13.45
CA ARG A 29 -12.16 -0.79 -13.70
C ARG A 29 -11.02 0.18 -13.37
N GLN A 30 -10.33 0.67 -14.39
CA GLN A 30 -9.47 1.83 -14.20
C GLN A 30 -10.36 2.93 -13.63
N ALA A 31 -10.08 3.33 -12.41
CA ALA A 31 -10.71 4.52 -11.85
C ALA A 31 -10.52 5.64 -12.86
N ASN A 32 -11.62 6.23 -13.35
CA ASN A 32 -11.52 7.36 -14.27
C ASN A 32 -10.69 8.44 -13.56
N PRO A 33 -9.52 8.80 -14.08
CA PRO A 33 -8.72 9.83 -13.44
C PRO A 33 -9.57 11.10 -13.40
N ALA A 34 -9.71 11.66 -12.21
CA ALA A 34 -10.34 12.97 -12.09
C ALA A 34 -9.62 13.92 -13.05
N THR A 35 -10.35 14.49 -14.01
CA THR A 35 -9.80 15.37 -15.06
C THR A 35 -9.40 16.74 -14.53
N GLY A 36 -9.16 16.85 -13.23
CA GLY A 36 -8.73 18.08 -12.57
C GLY A 36 -7.24 18.31 -12.74
N VAL A 37 -6.86 19.43 -13.31
CA VAL A 37 -5.47 19.91 -13.23
C VAL A 37 -5.17 20.20 -11.76
N PRO A 38 -4.10 19.65 -11.15
CA PRO A 38 -3.73 19.92 -9.77
C PRO A 38 -3.61 21.43 -9.55
N SER A 39 -4.10 21.93 -8.41
CA SER A 39 -3.92 23.35 -8.07
C SER A 39 -2.41 23.68 -8.04
N SER A 40 -2.05 24.91 -8.43
CA SER A 40 -0.64 25.34 -8.42
C SER A 40 0.00 25.20 -7.03
N ASP A 41 -0.79 25.30 -5.98
CA ASP A 41 -0.35 25.18 -4.59
C ASP A 41 -0.08 23.72 -4.19
N ALA A 42 -0.93 22.77 -4.61
CA ALA A 42 -0.72 21.36 -4.36
C ALA A 42 0.60 20.83 -4.98
N ARG A 43 1.09 21.43 -6.07
CA ARG A 43 2.34 21.06 -6.71
C ARG A 43 3.59 21.50 -5.95
N ARG A 44 3.47 22.47 -5.04
CA ARG A 44 4.61 23.07 -4.34
C ARG A 44 4.80 22.57 -2.93
N VAL A 45 3.75 22.07 -2.29
CA VAL A 45 3.77 21.70 -0.88
C VAL A 45 4.07 20.23 -0.73
N ILE A 46 5.17 19.91 -0.03
CA ILE A 46 5.42 18.58 0.52
C ILE A 46 4.77 18.55 1.90
N LYS A 47 3.97 17.52 2.16
CA LYS A 47 3.32 17.33 3.45
C LYS A 47 4.38 17.11 4.54
N GLU A 48 4.08 17.60 5.74
CA GLU A 48 4.94 17.37 6.91
C GLU A 48 4.11 16.85 8.08
N LEU A 49 4.68 15.94 8.84
CA LEU A 49 4.08 15.35 10.03
C LEU A 49 5.12 15.22 11.12
N VAL A 50 4.82 15.75 12.31
CA VAL A 50 5.68 15.60 13.49
C VAL A 50 5.15 14.44 14.32
N VAL A 51 5.94 13.37 14.45
CA VAL A 51 5.52 12.12 15.08
C VAL A 51 6.12 12.05 16.49
N PRO A 52 5.27 12.09 17.54
CA PRO A 52 5.71 11.99 18.92
C PRO A 52 6.03 10.54 19.30
N THR A 53 6.76 10.38 20.40
CA THR A 53 6.94 9.06 21.02
C THR A 53 5.63 8.54 21.60
N LEU A 54 5.53 7.22 21.70
CA LEU A 54 4.50 6.56 22.48
C LEU A 54 4.55 7.11 23.92
N PRO A 55 3.41 7.59 24.48
CA PRO A 55 3.40 8.17 25.82
C PRO A 55 3.88 7.17 26.87
N SER A 56 4.69 7.66 27.82
CA SER A 56 5.26 6.82 28.87
C SER A 56 4.17 6.05 29.63
N GLY A 57 4.40 4.76 29.83
CA GLY A 57 3.47 3.86 30.53
C GLY A 57 2.25 3.45 29.71
N GLN A 58 2.13 3.88 28.46
CA GLN A 58 1.09 3.37 27.54
C GLN A 58 1.66 2.26 26.66
N THR A 59 0.76 1.40 26.21
CA THR A 59 1.05 0.30 25.28
C THR A 59 0.03 0.31 24.16
N ILE A 60 0.40 -0.23 23.01
CA ILE A 60 -0.49 -0.52 21.88
C ILE A 60 -0.53 -2.04 21.72
N THR A 61 -1.72 -2.60 21.72
CA THR A 61 -1.96 -4.00 21.40
C THR A 61 -2.32 -4.06 19.91
N ILE A 62 -1.60 -4.85 19.15
CA ILE A 62 -1.88 -4.97 17.72
C ILE A 62 -3.06 -5.94 17.54
N ASP A 63 -4.28 -5.40 17.61
CA ASP A 63 -5.52 -6.17 17.44
C ASP A 63 -6.44 -5.60 16.34
N GLY A 64 -6.00 -4.52 15.68
CA GLY A 64 -6.70 -3.85 14.59
C GLY A 64 -7.76 -2.85 15.05
N LYS A 65 -7.98 -2.69 16.37
CA LYS A 65 -8.88 -1.69 16.93
C LYS A 65 -8.07 -0.44 17.30
N LEU A 66 -8.54 0.71 16.94
CA LEU A 66 -7.85 1.98 17.20
C LEU A 66 -8.39 2.64 18.47
N ASP A 67 -8.59 1.85 19.53
CA ASP A 67 -9.27 2.31 20.75
C ASP A 67 -8.32 2.59 21.94
N GLU A 68 -7.00 2.29 21.80
CA GLU A 68 -6.04 2.65 22.84
C GLU A 68 -5.90 4.17 22.99
N ALA A 69 -5.82 4.61 24.22
CA ALA A 69 -5.65 6.03 24.55
C ALA A 69 -4.39 6.65 23.89
N ALA A 70 -3.39 5.84 23.60
CA ALA A 70 -2.17 6.25 22.89
C ALA A 70 -2.48 6.87 21.52
N TRP A 71 -3.42 6.28 20.76
CA TRP A 71 -3.78 6.79 19.44
C TRP A 71 -4.39 8.19 19.44
N GLN A 72 -4.93 8.65 20.57
CA GLN A 72 -5.40 10.02 20.73
C GLN A 72 -4.25 11.05 20.80
N LYS A 73 -3.04 10.59 21.10
CA LYS A 73 -1.83 11.41 21.16
C LYS A 73 -0.96 11.26 19.91
N ALA A 74 -1.30 10.35 19.03
CA ALA A 74 -0.57 10.08 17.81
C ALA A 74 -0.59 11.28 16.84
N ALA A 75 0.45 11.40 16.05
CA ALA A 75 0.42 12.27 14.89
C ALA A 75 -0.63 11.76 13.90
N SER A 76 -1.48 12.65 13.40
CA SER A 76 -2.53 12.33 12.43
C SER A 76 -2.26 13.02 11.11
N SER A 77 -2.33 12.26 10.01
CA SER A 77 -2.20 12.80 8.66
C SER A 77 -3.34 13.72 8.24
N GLY A 78 -4.48 13.66 8.96
CA GLY A 78 -5.76 14.09 8.42
C GLY A 78 -6.24 13.19 7.28
N GLU A 79 -7.35 13.54 6.65
CA GLU A 79 -7.85 12.77 5.51
C GLU A 79 -6.90 12.81 4.32
N PHE A 80 -6.77 11.67 3.66
CA PHE A 80 -6.00 11.55 2.44
C PHE A 80 -6.68 12.29 1.29
N VAL A 81 -5.92 12.56 0.27
CA VAL A 81 -6.37 13.25 -0.94
C VAL A 81 -6.24 12.33 -2.14
N ASP A 82 -6.93 12.63 -3.22
CA ASP A 82 -6.77 11.91 -4.49
C ASP A 82 -5.29 11.82 -4.89
N VAL A 83 -4.81 10.62 -5.13
CA VAL A 83 -3.38 10.32 -5.33
C VAL A 83 -2.80 11.05 -6.54
N PHE A 84 -3.59 11.25 -7.59
CA PHE A 84 -3.13 11.85 -8.85
C PHE A 84 -3.27 13.35 -8.91
N THR A 85 -4.29 13.91 -8.27
CA THR A 85 -4.62 15.34 -8.37
C THR A 85 -4.29 16.13 -7.12
N GLY A 86 -4.22 15.48 -5.96
CA GLY A 86 -4.09 16.13 -4.67
C GLY A 86 -5.37 16.84 -4.21
N ALA A 87 -6.50 16.61 -4.86
CA ALA A 87 -7.76 17.18 -4.48
C ALA A 87 -8.45 16.36 -3.38
N VAL A 88 -9.14 17.03 -2.48
CA VAL A 88 -10.11 16.36 -1.61
C VAL A 88 -11.32 15.99 -2.47
N ASN A 89 -11.61 14.70 -2.56
CA ASN A 89 -12.71 14.18 -3.36
C ASN A 89 -13.54 13.17 -2.57
N PRO A 90 -14.61 13.61 -1.90
CA PRO A 90 -15.44 12.73 -1.08
C PRO A 90 -16.26 11.70 -1.88
N ARG A 91 -16.19 11.74 -3.22
CA ARG A 91 -16.86 10.78 -4.11
C ARG A 91 -15.98 9.60 -4.48
N LEU A 92 -14.70 9.62 -4.09
CA LEU A 92 -13.84 8.44 -4.25
C LEU A 92 -14.40 7.30 -3.41
N PRO A 93 -14.38 6.08 -3.92
CA PRO A 93 -14.93 4.93 -3.21
C PRO A 93 -14.15 4.60 -1.94
N VAL A 94 -12.88 4.98 -1.88
CA VAL A 94 -12.00 4.80 -0.74
C VAL A 94 -11.58 6.16 -0.17
N GLN A 95 -11.53 6.25 1.16
CA GLN A 95 -10.96 7.36 1.92
C GLN A 95 -10.07 6.78 3.02
N GLY A 96 -9.09 7.55 3.50
CA GLY A 96 -8.21 7.04 4.53
C GLY A 96 -7.53 8.14 5.32
N ASN A 97 -7.03 7.76 6.48
CA ASN A 97 -6.08 8.53 7.26
C ASN A 97 -5.10 7.57 7.95
N VAL A 98 -3.99 8.12 8.42
CA VAL A 98 -2.99 7.37 9.17
C VAL A 98 -2.64 8.11 10.47
N ARG A 99 -2.38 7.34 11.51
CA ARG A 99 -1.82 7.82 12.78
C ARG A 99 -0.49 7.15 13.03
N LEU A 100 0.46 7.89 13.59
CA LEU A 100 1.81 7.41 13.84
C LEU A 100 2.24 7.72 15.27
N LEU A 101 2.89 6.73 15.88
CA LEU A 101 3.67 6.83 17.11
C LEU A 101 4.96 6.05 16.95
N TRP A 102 5.92 6.28 17.85
CA TRP A 102 7.15 5.50 17.87
C TRP A 102 7.72 5.37 19.28
N ASP A 103 8.56 4.36 19.49
CA ASP A 103 9.40 4.22 20.66
C ASP A 103 10.83 3.80 20.28
N ASP A 104 11.62 3.36 21.22
CA ASP A 104 13.00 2.93 20.96
C ASP A 104 13.10 1.63 20.15
N SER A 105 12.01 0.88 20.02
CA SER A 105 11.97 -0.44 19.37
C SER A 105 11.18 -0.46 18.07
N PHE A 106 10.09 0.32 17.99
CA PHE A 106 9.09 0.19 16.93
C PHE A 106 8.57 1.53 16.40
N LEU A 107 8.22 1.52 15.13
CA LEU A 107 7.25 2.42 14.52
C LEU A 107 5.86 1.79 14.66
N TYR A 108 4.89 2.54 15.20
CA TYR A 108 3.48 2.15 15.26
C TYR A 108 2.70 2.93 14.21
N VAL A 109 1.92 2.21 13.42
CA VAL A 109 1.12 2.77 12.31
C VAL A 109 -0.31 2.28 12.45
N ALA A 110 -1.27 3.20 12.41
CA ALA A 110 -2.69 2.86 12.41
C ALA A 110 -3.38 3.54 11.23
N PHE A 111 -4.04 2.75 10.39
CA PHE A 111 -4.90 3.26 9.33
C PHE A 111 -6.37 3.11 9.71
N ASP A 112 -7.16 4.11 9.37
CA ASP A 112 -8.62 4.04 9.35
C ASP A 112 -9.08 4.32 7.92
N VAL A 113 -9.63 3.31 7.27
CA VAL A 113 -10.03 3.32 5.86
C VAL A 113 -11.54 3.20 5.79
N LYS A 114 -12.19 4.15 5.10
CA LYS A 114 -13.57 4.05 4.66
C LYS A 114 -13.57 3.46 3.25
N ASP A 115 -14.26 2.37 3.07
CA ASP A 115 -14.37 1.67 1.80
C ASP A 115 -15.78 1.08 1.67
N LEU A 116 -16.44 1.38 0.58
CA LEU A 116 -17.83 0.95 0.35
C LEU A 116 -17.95 -0.44 -0.26
N ALA A 117 -16.83 -1.06 -0.62
CA ALA A 117 -16.77 -2.38 -1.25
C ALA A 117 -15.40 -3.01 -1.05
N ILE A 118 -15.19 -3.62 0.12
CA ILE A 118 -13.91 -4.22 0.52
C ILE A 118 -13.58 -5.40 -0.39
N ARG A 119 -12.40 -5.35 -1.01
CA ARG A 119 -11.90 -6.38 -1.92
C ARG A 119 -10.67 -7.09 -1.35
N GLY A 120 -10.63 -8.38 -1.56
CA GLY A 120 -9.53 -9.25 -1.19
C GLY A 120 -9.29 -10.29 -2.28
N GLY A 121 -9.49 -11.58 -1.97
CA GLY A 121 -9.43 -12.67 -2.95
C GLY A 121 -8.02 -13.13 -3.27
N PHE A 122 -7.03 -12.76 -2.46
CA PHE A 122 -5.69 -13.29 -2.57
C PHE A 122 -5.56 -14.64 -1.86
N PRO A 123 -4.79 -15.59 -2.43
CA PRO A 123 -4.42 -16.82 -1.72
C PRO A 123 -3.68 -16.51 -0.43
N THR A 124 -3.99 -17.24 0.65
CA THR A 124 -3.39 -17.02 1.97
C THR A 124 -2.08 -17.78 2.20
N ASP A 125 -1.68 -18.61 1.24
CA ASP A 125 -0.47 -19.45 1.26
C ASP A 125 0.68 -18.90 0.40
N GLY A 126 0.46 -17.77 -0.28
CA GLY A 126 1.46 -17.07 -1.09
C GLY A 126 2.28 -16.08 -0.26
N LYS A 127 3.58 -15.96 -0.57
CA LYS A 127 4.42 -14.88 -0.07
C LYS A 127 4.33 -13.68 -1.03
N ASP A 128 4.26 -12.47 -0.48
CA ASP A 128 4.28 -11.21 -1.21
C ASP A 128 3.28 -11.15 -2.39
N PRO A 129 1.99 -11.41 -2.16
CA PRO A 129 1.00 -11.26 -3.22
C PRO A 129 0.92 -9.81 -3.67
N HIS A 130 0.59 -9.56 -4.93
CA HIS A 130 0.52 -8.22 -5.51
C HIS A 130 -0.72 -7.45 -5.00
N LEU A 131 -0.68 -7.02 -3.74
CA LEU A 131 -1.83 -6.46 -3.04
C LEU A 131 -2.37 -5.18 -3.67
N TRP A 132 -1.53 -4.40 -4.39
CA TRP A 132 -1.94 -3.19 -5.11
C TRP A 132 -2.98 -3.42 -6.21
N GLU A 133 -3.19 -4.65 -6.63
CA GLU A 133 -4.21 -4.98 -7.64
C GLU A 133 -5.64 -4.89 -7.08
N ARG A 134 -5.79 -4.83 -5.75
CA ARG A 134 -7.07 -4.70 -5.04
C ARG A 134 -6.95 -3.72 -3.89
N ASP A 135 -7.71 -3.91 -2.81
CA ASP A 135 -7.65 -3.02 -1.65
C ASP A 135 -6.45 -3.33 -0.79
N THR A 136 -5.71 -2.28 -0.46
CA THR A 136 -4.58 -2.37 0.47
C THR A 136 -4.26 -1.00 1.05
N VAL A 137 -3.67 -0.96 2.24
CA VAL A 137 -2.94 0.21 2.70
C VAL A 137 -1.46 0.02 2.37
N GLU A 138 -0.77 1.13 2.09
CA GLU A 138 0.63 1.09 1.70
C GLU A 138 1.44 2.10 2.50
N ILE A 139 2.63 1.70 2.89
CA ILE A 139 3.61 2.51 3.62
C ILE A 139 4.88 2.53 2.78
N MET A 140 5.24 3.70 2.27
CA MET A 140 6.53 3.94 1.63
C MET A 140 7.46 4.61 2.61
N VAL A 141 8.71 4.14 2.70
CA VAL A 141 9.72 4.64 3.65
C VAL A 141 11.03 4.87 2.93
N ASP A 142 11.46 6.12 2.87
CA ASP A 142 12.77 6.57 2.40
C ASP A 142 13.50 7.17 3.62
N PRO A 143 14.36 6.37 4.29
CA PRO A 143 14.87 6.72 5.61
C PRO A 143 16.05 7.70 5.59
N ASP A 144 16.75 7.89 4.48
CA ASP A 144 17.77 8.94 4.37
C ASP A 144 17.16 10.29 3.96
N GLY A 145 15.91 10.26 3.45
CA GLY A 145 15.05 11.42 3.25
C GLY A 145 15.44 12.30 2.06
N ASP A 146 16.31 11.86 1.17
CA ASP A 146 16.78 12.66 0.04
C ASP A 146 15.79 12.68 -1.14
N GLY A 147 14.94 11.66 -1.27
CA GLY A 147 13.86 11.60 -2.25
C GLY A 147 14.32 11.22 -3.65
N ASP A 148 15.41 10.51 -3.79
CA ASP A 148 16.03 10.16 -5.07
C ASP A 148 15.53 8.83 -5.66
N ASN A 149 14.56 8.17 -5.01
CA ASN A 149 14.03 6.84 -5.34
C ASN A 149 15.04 5.70 -5.17
N LYS A 150 15.95 5.82 -4.21
CA LYS A 150 16.91 4.78 -3.85
C LYS A 150 16.81 4.41 -2.38
N ASN A 151 17.29 3.23 -2.04
CA ASN A 151 17.43 2.76 -0.66
C ASN A 151 16.16 2.91 0.19
N TYR A 152 14.99 2.67 -0.40
CA TYR A 152 13.69 2.83 0.24
C TYR A 152 12.94 1.50 0.35
N TYR A 153 11.82 1.53 1.04
CA TYR A 153 11.01 0.37 1.37
C TYR A 153 9.55 0.59 1.03
N GLU A 154 8.89 -0.48 0.65
CA GLU A 154 7.46 -0.58 0.43
C GLU A 154 6.89 -1.68 1.32
N ILE A 155 5.78 -1.38 2.01
CA ILE A 155 5.05 -2.31 2.87
C ILE A 155 3.58 -2.13 2.57
N GLN A 156 2.88 -3.20 2.25
CA GLN A 156 1.44 -3.20 2.02
C GLN A 156 0.75 -4.19 2.96
N ILE A 157 -0.44 -3.84 3.43
CA ILE A 157 -1.29 -4.70 4.27
C ILE A 157 -2.71 -4.60 3.72
N ASN A 158 -3.31 -5.74 3.37
CA ASN A 158 -4.64 -5.78 2.79
C ASN A 158 -5.73 -6.13 3.82
N PRO A 159 -7.03 -6.04 3.46
CA PRO A 159 -8.12 -6.42 4.35
C PRO A 159 -8.09 -7.87 4.89
N GLN A 160 -7.39 -8.79 4.20
CA GLN A 160 -7.15 -10.16 4.67
C GLN A 160 -6.01 -10.27 5.69
N ASN A 161 -5.36 -9.16 6.04
CA ASN A 161 -4.13 -9.11 6.83
C ASN A 161 -2.95 -9.86 6.16
N LEU A 162 -2.94 -9.90 4.84
CA LEU A 162 -1.77 -10.35 4.07
C LEU A 162 -0.81 -9.18 3.90
N VAL A 163 0.47 -9.49 3.83
CA VAL A 163 1.54 -8.51 3.70
C VAL A 163 2.27 -8.73 2.38
N PHE A 164 2.54 -7.63 1.68
CA PHE A 164 3.59 -7.52 0.69
C PHE A 164 4.64 -6.58 1.25
N ASP A 165 5.90 -6.97 1.25
CA ASP A 165 6.98 -6.08 1.65
C ASP A 165 8.23 -6.24 0.76
N SER A 166 8.90 -5.12 0.48
CA SER A 166 10.09 -5.13 -0.36
C SER A 166 11.02 -3.95 -0.05
N GLN A 167 12.31 -4.19 -0.28
CA GLN A 167 13.34 -3.15 -0.23
C GLN A 167 13.85 -2.86 -1.64
N PHE A 168 13.98 -1.59 -1.97
CA PHE A 168 14.45 -1.12 -3.28
C PHE A 168 15.82 -0.44 -3.15
N ASP A 169 16.80 -0.90 -3.96
CA ASP A 169 18.08 -0.21 -4.07
C ASP A 169 17.95 1.02 -4.98
N ASP A 170 17.27 0.87 -6.11
CA ASP A 170 17.00 1.93 -7.08
C ASP A 170 15.85 1.53 -8.00
N TYR A 171 14.71 2.19 -7.86
CA TYR A 171 13.55 1.92 -8.71
C TYR A 171 13.72 2.39 -10.16
N ASN A 172 14.59 3.37 -10.38
CA ASN A 172 14.85 3.92 -11.72
C ASN A 172 15.77 3.01 -12.56
N GLN A 173 16.37 2.00 -11.98
CA GLN A 173 17.11 0.98 -12.72
C GLN A 173 16.18 0.20 -13.65
N PRO A 174 16.66 -0.31 -14.78
CA PRO A 174 15.84 -1.17 -15.61
C PRO A 174 15.24 -2.31 -14.79
N ARG A 175 13.92 -2.51 -14.92
CA ARG A 175 13.23 -3.63 -14.29
C ARG A 175 13.89 -4.93 -14.74
N GLY A 176 14.24 -5.80 -13.80
CA GLY A 176 14.96 -7.04 -14.08
C GLY A 176 16.43 -7.02 -13.68
N GLY A 177 16.86 -6.03 -12.88
CA GLY A 177 18.13 -6.10 -12.14
C GLY A 177 18.17 -7.30 -11.19
N PRO A 178 19.26 -7.49 -10.43
CA PRO A 178 19.42 -8.65 -9.54
C PRO A 178 18.28 -8.84 -8.54
N ALA A 179 17.61 -7.74 -8.12
CA ALA A 179 16.48 -7.75 -7.22
C ALA A 179 15.13 -8.01 -7.91
N GLY A 180 15.09 -8.14 -9.23
CA GLY A 180 13.85 -8.32 -9.97
C GLY A 180 12.98 -7.04 -10.08
N PRO A 181 11.76 -7.14 -10.65
CA PRO A 181 10.92 -5.97 -10.93
C PRO A 181 10.24 -5.36 -9.69
N PHE A 182 10.21 -6.09 -8.59
CA PHE A 182 9.50 -5.71 -7.36
C PHE A 182 10.46 -5.50 -6.17
N GLY A 183 11.73 -5.21 -6.44
CA GLY A 183 12.75 -5.02 -5.41
C GLY A 183 13.17 -6.34 -4.76
N HIS A 184 13.75 -6.23 -3.57
CA HIS A 184 14.24 -7.35 -2.75
C HIS A 184 13.09 -7.93 -1.90
N GLN A 185 12.29 -8.83 -2.49
CA GLN A 185 11.18 -9.51 -1.79
C GLN A 185 11.65 -10.54 -0.75
N GLU A 186 12.96 -10.87 -0.70
CA GLU A 186 13.56 -11.63 0.41
C GLU A 186 13.71 -10.79 1.68
N TRP A 187 13.68 -9.46 1.58
CA TRP A 187 13.60 -8.58 2.74
C TRP A 187 12.23 -8.73 3.42
N SER A 188 12.19 -8.55 4.72
CA SER A 188 10.93 -8.47 5.45
C SER A 188 10.95 -7.33 6.45
N ALA A 189 9.83 -6.63 6.52
CA ALA A 189 9.58 -5.63 7.54
C ALA A 189 9.51 -6.22 8.95
N ASN A 190 9.37 -7.53 9.08
CA ASN A 190 9.19 -8.25 10.35
C ASN A 190 8.11 -7.61 11.24
N LEU A 191 7.09 -7.08 10.59
CA LEU A 191 6.01 -6.37 11.27
C LEU A 191 5.03 -7.35 11.94
N GLU A 192 4.35 -6.86 12.95
CA GLU A 192 3.12 -7.45 13.45
C GLU A 192 1.97 -6.56 13.02
N SER A 193 0.91 -7.13 12.47
CA SER A 193 -0.27 -6.39 12.02
C SER A 193 -1.56 -7.10 12.37
N ALA A 194 -2.63 -6.32 12.47
CA ALA A 194 -3.99 -6.80 12.62
C ALA A 194 -4.95 -5.89 11.85
N VAL A 195 -6.04 -6.49 11.37
CA VAL A 195 -7.08 -5.81 10.61
C VAL A 195 -8.43 -6.09 11.22
N VAL A 196 -9.24 -5.06 11.36
CA VAL A 196 -10.65 -5.17 11.73
C VAL A 196 -11.51 -4.68 10.59
N LEU A 197 -12.36 -5.55 10.06
CA LEU A 197 -13.30 -5.24 9.00
C LEU A 197 -14.57 -4.60 9.58
N ARG A 198 -15.08 -3.60 8.91
CA ARG A 198 -16.42 -3.02 9.07
C ARG A 198 -17.23 -3.30 7.81
N GLY A 199 -17.40 -4.58 7.53
CA GLY A 199 -18.02 -5.12 6.32
C GLY A 199 -17.57 -6.55 6.05
N LYS A 200 -17.65 -6.97 4.80
CA LYS A 200 -17.28 -8.31 4.34
C LYS A 200 -16.46 -8.25 3.05
N ILE A 201 -15.36 -8.97 3.01
CA ILE A 201 -14.52 -9.06 1.83
C ILE A 201 -15.29 -9.77 0.70
N ASP A 202 -15.27 -9.16 -0.51
CA ASP A 202 -15.82 -9.69 -1.74
C ASP A 202 -17.36 -10.01 -1.67
N ASP A 203 -18.10 -9.28 -0.83
CA ASP A 203 -19.55 -9.39 -0.71
C ASP A 203 -20.22 -8.10 -1.21
N ASP A 204 -20.98 -8.20 -2.29
CA ASP A 204 -21.68 -7.05 -2.89
C ASP A 204 -23.16 -6.92 -2.42
N VAL A 205 -23.58 -7.72 -1.44
CA VAL A 205 -24.98 -7.73 -0.97
C VAL A 205 -25.29 -6.49 -0.15
N GLU A 206 -24.37 -6.09 0.73
CA GLU A 206 -24.46 -4.90 1.56
C GLU A 206 -23.25 -4.00 1.31
N LYS A 207 -23.43 -2.70 1.54
CA LYS A 207 -22.29 -1.77 1.47
C LYS A 207 -21.44 -1.93 2.72
N ASP A 208 -20.15 -1.97 2.51
CA ASP A 208 -19.18 -1.93 3.58
C ASP A 208 -19.02 -0.50 4.14
N GLU A 209 -18.42 -0.41 5.32
CA GLU A 209 -18.03 0.86 5.94
C GLU A 209 -16.51 1.06 5.85
N GLY A 210 -15.73 -0.02 5.62
CA GLY A 210 -14.29 0.00 5.51
C GLY A 210 -13.57 -0.92 6.49
N TYR A 211 -12.35 -0.57 6.85
CA TYR A 211 -11.53 -1.39 7.75
C TYR A 211 -10.51 -0.51 8.48
N SER A 212 -9.99 -1.03 9.57
CA SER A 212 -8.83 -0.46 10.27
C SER A 212 -7.66 -1.44 10.24
N VAL A 213 -6.45 -0.89 10.22
CA VAL A 213 -5.21 -1.65 10.27
C VAL A 213 -4.35 -1.08 11.38
N GLU A 214 -3.82 -1.95 12.22
CA GLU A 214 -2.72 -1.63 13.12
C GLU A 214 -1.49 -2.41 12.73
N ALA A 215 -0.33 -1.76 12.81
CA ALA A 215 0.95 -2.40 12.62
C ALA A 215 2.01 -1.82 13.57
N LYS A 216 2.94 -2.67 14.01
CA LYS A 216 4.19 -2.23 14.61
C LYS A 216 5.36 -2.83 13.80
N ILE A 217 6.31 -1.97 13.45
CA ILE A 217 7.42 -2.30 12.58
C ILE A 217 8.72 -2.09 13.36
N PRO A 218 9.57 -3.12 13.54
CA PRO A 218 10.84 -2.97 14.24
C PRO A 218 11.78 -2.02 13.51
N TRP A 219 12.43 -1.11 14.21
CA TRP A 219 13.45 -0.23 13.61
C TRP A 219 14.59 -1.00 12.95
N ALA A 220 14.90 -2.18 13.48
CA ALA A 220 15.94 -3.05 12.94
C ALA A 220 15.69 -3.50 11.48
N SER A 221 14.45 -3.42 11.01
CA SER A 221 14.10 -3.77 9.63
C SER A 221 14.62 -2.75 8.61
N PHE A 222 14.86 -1.51 9.02
CA PHE A 222 15.28 -0.44 8.12
C PHE A 222 16.82 -0.30 8.05
N ALA A 223 17.50 -1.33 7.57
CA ALA A 223 18.97 -1.38 7.55
C ALA A 223 19.63 -0.30 6.67
N LYS A 224 18.90 0.27 5.68
CA LYS A 224 19.39 1.39 4.86
C LYS A 224 19.31 2.73 5.58
N ALA A 225 18.58 2.82 6.68
CA ALA A 225 18.63 3.99 7.53
C ALA A 225 20.01 4.11 8.18
N GLY A 226 20.62 5.27 8.09
CA GLY A 226 21.94 5.50 8.69
C GLY A 226 21.95 5.31 10.20
N LYS A 227 20.81 5.48 10.86
CA LYS A 227 20.63 5.26 12.30
C LYS A 227 19.19 4.89 12.64
N THR A 228 19.02 3.83 13.42
CA THR A 228 17.75 3.40 14.01
C THR A 228 17.89 3.14 15.51
N PRO A 229 16.90 3.50 16.35
CA PRO A 229 15.73 4.33 16.00
C PRO A 229 16.13 5.70 15.46
N PRO A 230 15.22 6.42 14.77
CA PRO A 230 15.50 7.74 14.23
C PRO A 230 15.97 8.73 15.29
N VAL A 231 16.88 9.62 14.93
CA VAL A 231 17.34 10.66 15.84
C VAL A 231 16.23 11.70 16.05
N PRO A 232 15.88 12.05 17.30
CA PRO A 232 14.93 13.15 17.53
C PRO A 232 15.34 14.43 16.79
N GLY A 233 14.39 15.03 16.10
CA GLY A 233 14.61 16.20 15.24
C GLY A 233 15.02 15.88 13.80
N SER A 234 15.46 14.66 13.49
CA SER A 234 15.66 14.22 12.11
C SER A 234 14.33 13.97 11.39
N PHE A 235 14.38 13.82 10.08
CA PHE A 235 13.21 13.45 9.29
C PHE A 235 13.55 12.32 8.32
N TRP A 236 12.54 11.52 8.02
CA TRP A 236 12.50 10.58 6.91
C TRP A 236 11.47 11.06 5.89
N ARG A 237 11.59 10.63 4.64
CA ARG A 237 10.46 10.76 3.73
C ARG A 237 9.60 9.50 3.82
N MET A 238 8.31 9.70 3.97
CA MET A 238 7.35 8.60 3.99
C MET A 238 6.12 8.98 3.19
N ASN A 239 5.41 8.00 2.71
CA ASN A 239 4.08 8.21 2.20
C ASN A 239 3.15 7.08 2.64
N PHE A 240 1.87 7.39 2.63
CA PHE A 240 0.81 6.48 3.05
C PHE A 240 -0.31 6.56 2.04
N TYR A 241 -0.81 5.39 1.64
CA TYR A 241 -1.87 5.26 0.65
C TYR A 241 -2.97 4.35 1.19
N ALA A 242 -4.19 4.58 0.73
CA ALA A 242 -5.28 3.60 0.76
C ALA A 242 -5.70 3.36 -0.68
N MET A 243 -5.50 2.13 -1.13
CA MET A 243 -5.59 1.72 -2.52
C MET A 243 -6.90 1.00 -2.77
N GLN A 244 -7.39 1.16 -3.99
CA GLN A 244 -8.44 0.34 -4.57
C GLN A 244 -8.17 0.23 -6.08
N ASP A 245 -8.01 -1.01 -6.60
CA ASP A 245 -7.83 -1.30 -8.03
C ASP A 245 -6.72 -0.44 -8.69
N ASN A 246 -5.52 -0.42 -8.15
CA ASN A 246 -4.38 0.38 -8.64
C ASN A 246 -4.60 1.91 -8.65
N GLY A 247 -5.51 2.40 -7.84
CA GLY A 247 -5.79 3.81 -7.64
C GLY A 247 -6.03 4.09 -6.16
N GLY A 248 -6.53 5.25 -5.82
CA GLY A 248 -6.93 5.54 -4.44
C GLY A 248 -6.54 6.92 -3.95
N VAL A 249 -6.28 6.99 -2.67
CA VAL A 249 -5.96 8.22 -1.95
C VAL A 249 -4.60 8.12 -1.27
N ALA A 250 -3.97 9.26 -1.05
CA ALA A 250 -2.65 9.37 -0.44
C ALA A 250 -2.60 10.48 0.61
N TRP A 251 -1.72 10.32 1.60
CA TRP A 251 -1.35 11.42 2.46
C TRP A 251 -0.66 12.54 1.66
N SER A 252 0.38 12.22 0.91
CA SER A 252 1.06 13.14 0.00
C SER A 252 0.85 12.70 -1.44
N PRO A 253 0.16 13.48 -2.28
CA PRO A 253 -0.19 13.04 -3.64
C PRO A 253 1.02 13.01 -4.55
N ILE A 254 1.04 12.04 -5.46
CA ILE A 254 2.12 11.90 -6.45
C ILE A 254 2.05 12.94 -7.59
N LEU A 255 0.90 13.56 -7.77
CA LEU A 255 0.57 14.57 -8.78
C LEU A 255 0.89 14.13 -10.22
N GLY A 256 -0.14 13.69 -10.91
CA GLY A 256 -0.08 13.17 -12.27
C GLY A 256 -0.02 11.64 -12.31
N MET A 257 -0.14 11.10 -13.51
CA MET A 257 -0.17 9.65 -13.76
C MET A 257 1.18 9.00 -13.48
N GLY A 258 1.17 7.73 -13.25
CA GLY A 258 2.35 6.89 -13.07
C GLY A 258 2.28 6.05 -11.80
N ASN A 259 3.38 5.42 -11.46
CA ASN A 259 3.48 4.61 -10.26
C ASN A 259 3.63 5.45 -8.99
N PHE A 260 3.48 4.82 -7.84
CA PHE A 260 3.52 5.46 -6.52
C PHE A 260 4.95 5.62 -5.98
N HIS A 261 5.94 5.02 -6.62
CA HIS A 261 7.35 5.14 -6.29
C HIS A 261 7.90 6.50 -6.72
N LYS A 262 7.50 7.56 -6.04
CA LYS A 262 7.95 8.94 -6.26
C LYS A 262 8.44 9.54 -4.95
N ALA A 263 9.62 9.09 -4.47
CA ALA A 263 10.17 9.50 -3.18
C ALA A 263 10.30 11.03 -3.05
N ALA A 264 10.56 11.74 -4.14
CA ALA A 264 10.53 13.21 -4.17
C ALA A 264 9.17 13.81 -3.76
N ARG A 265 8.08 13.02 -3.83
CA ARG A 265 6.71 13.42 -3.44
C ARG A 265 6.31 12.85 -2.09
N PHE A 266 7.08 11.97 -1.48
CA PHE A 266 6.82 11.52 -0.11
C PHE A 266 6.86 12.70 0.84
N GLY A 267 5.98 12.70 1.82
CA GLY A 267 5.94 13.70 2.87
C GLY A 267 7.16 13.59 3.79
N ARG A 268 7.39 14.59 4.61
CA ARG A 268 8.43 14.60 5.64
C ARG A 268 7.84 14.20 6.97
N VAL A 269 8.32 13.11 7.54
CA VAL A 269 8.00 12.65 8.87
C VAL A 269 9.14 13.05 9.79
N LYS A 270 8.90 14.02 10.67
CA LYS A 270 9.87 14.49 11.66
C LYS A 270 9.67 13.76 12.97
N TRP A 271 10.72 13.17 13.48
CA TRP A 271 10.69 12.41 14.73
C TRP A 271 10.87 13.33 15.93
N GLN A 272 9.90 13.31 16.84
CA GLN A 272 9.95 14.11 18.06
C GLN A 272 9.91 13.19 19.28
N ARG A 273 10.81 13.45 20.22
CA ARG A 273 10.78 12.78 21.52
C ARG A 273 10.23 13.74 22.57
N ASP A 274 9.26 13.29 23.35
CA ASP A 274 8.69 14.08 24.43
C ASP A 274 9.80 14.49 25.43
N GLY A 275 9.82 15.78 25.78
CA GLY A 275 10.82 16.33 26.68
C GLY A 275 12.18 16.66 26.03
N ALA A 276 12.35 16.46 24.73
CA ALA A 276 13.49 17.02 24.00
C ALA A 276 13.21 18.47 23.60
N PRO A 277 14.20 19.37 23.72
CA PRO A 277 14.03 20.80 23.41
C PRO A 277 13.77 21.08 21.93
#